data_88cf0f6fb8cf4705ef8a08356339d41e
#
_entry.id   88cf0f6fb8cf4705ef8a08356339d41e
#
_cell.length_a   1.000
_cell.length_b   1.000
_cell.length_c   1.000
_cell.angle_alpha   90.00
_cell.angle_beta   90.00
_cell.angle_gamma   90.00
#
_symmetry.space_group_name_H-M   'P 1'
#
loop_
_entity.id
_entity.type
_entity.pdbx_description
1 polymer ?
#
loop_
_entity_poly.entity_id
_entity_poly.type
_entity_poly.pdbx_seq_one_letter_code
_entity_poly.pdbx_strand_id
1 'polypeptide(L)'
;MKPATILKFHRALVKRKYRLLYSAKRPRKPGPKGPEPELIKLVVEMKHRNSRMGYDRIAMQVYQAFGIAVDKQVVRRILAKHYKPSYPCGPSWLTFLSHTKDSLWSIDLFRCESIHLKSHWVMLAIDIHTRRVMGFATHAGDVDGIAACRLFNQIQAGHSPPRRISTDHDPVFTHHRWHANLRVLGIVEVKTVPYVPLSHPFVERAIGSVRREYLDQILFWNENDLSKKLDQYKKFYNETRGHLSLNSKTPRQTAEKTARSIIPINNYDWASHCNGLFSTPIAC
;
A
#
# COMPACT_ATOMS: atom_id res chain seq x y z
N MET A 1 -34.85 -19.54 -30.51
CA MET A 1 -34.72 -18.30 -29.68
C MET A 1 -33.45 -18.36 -28.82
N LYS A 2 -32.71 -17.27 -28.74
CA LYS A 2 -31.53 -17.24 -27.89
C LYS A 2 -31.93 -17.11 -26.39
N PRO A 3 -31.30 -17.84 -25.43
CA PRO A 3 -31.65 -17.79 -24.02
C PRO A 3 -31.62 -16.35 -23.43
N ALA A 4 -30.72 -15.51 -23.94
CA ALA A 4 -30.63 -14.10 -23.55
C ALA A 4 -31.89 -13.28 -23.85
N THR A 5 -32.64 -13.62 -24.94
CA THR A 5 -33.89 -12.96 -25.30
C THR A 5 -34.99 -13.28 -24.31
N ILE A 6 -35.08 -14.54 -23.89
CA ILE A 6 -36.05 -14.99 -22.87
C ILE A 6 -35.79 -14.31 -21.53
N LEU A 7 -34.54 -14.26 -21.10
CA LEU A 7 -34.15 -13.58 -19.85
C LEU A 7 -34.43 -12.07 -19.90
N LYS A 8 -34.20 -11.41 -21.05
CA LYS A 8 -34.51 -9.99 -21.24
C LYS A 8 -36.01 -9.73 -21.15
N PHE A 9 -36.81 -10.58 -21.79
CA PHE A 9 -38.27 -10.52 -21.73
C PHE A 9 -38.80 -10.77 -20.32
N HIS A 10 -38.30 -11.79 -19.63
CA HIS A 10 -38.64 -12.06 -18.25
C HIS A 10 -38.33 -10.87 -17.33
N ARG A 11 -37.16 -10.27 -17.44
CA ARG A 11 -36.79 -9.06 -16.69
C ARG A 11 -37.72 -7.88 -16.96
N ALA A 12 -38.18 -7.71 -18.21
CA ALA A 12 -39.12 -6.66 -18.57
C ALA A 12 -40.50 -6.90 -17.91
N LEU A 13 -40.97 -8.15 -17.91
CA LEU A 13 -42.21 -8.52 -17.22
C LEU A 13 -42.13 -8.34 -15.69
N VAL A 14 -41.07 -8.75 -15.08
CA VAL A 14 -40.80 -8.53 -13.67
C VAL A 14 -40.81 -7.05 -13.33
N LYS A 15 -40.10 -6.22 -14.09
CA LYS A 15 -40.10 -4.75 -13.91
C LYS A 15 -41.50 -4.16 -14.07
N ARG A 16 -42.27 -4.61 -15.07
CA ARG A 16 -43.66 -4.17 -15.28
C ARG A 16 -44.54 -4.55 -14.11
N LYS A 17 -44.47 -5.81 -13.60
CA LYS A 17 -45.18 -6.29 -12.45
C LYS A 17 -44.92 -5.42 -11.21
N TYR A 18 -43.64 -5.21 -10.87
CA TYR A 18 -43.28 -4.40 -9.71
C TYR A 18 -43.69 -2.94 -9.86
N ARG A 19 -43.64 -2.39 -11.06
CA ARG A 19 -44.11 -1.03 -11.33
C ARG A 19 -45.64 -0.92 -11.15
N LEU A 20 -46.40 -1.91 -11.56
CA LEU A 20 -47.85 -1.91 -11.41
C LEU A 20 -48.32 -2.12 -9.95
N LEU A 21 -47.62 -3.02 -9.22
CA LEU A 21 -47.98 -3.37 -7.85
C LEU A 21 -47.45 -2.37 -6.82
N TYR A 22 -46.26 -1.82 -7.04
CA TYR A 22 -45.57 -1.05 -6.01
C TYR A 22 -45.24 0.40 -6.40
N SER A 23 -45.48 0.84 -7.67
CA SER A 23 -45.43 2.26 -7.96
C SER A 23 -46.65 2.95 -7.39
N ALA A 24 -46.52 3.41 -6.16
CA ALA A 24 -47.56 4.19 -5.55
C ALA A 24 -47.83 5.46 -6.39
N LYS A 25 -49.08 5.65 -6.83
CA LYS A 25 -49.57 6.95 -7.36
C LYS A 25 -49.58 8.06 -6.28
N ARG A 26 -49.01 7.79 -5.11
CA ARG A 26 -48.89 8.78 -4.03
C ARG A 26 -47.74 9.74 -4.34
N PRO A 27 -47.99 11.06 -4.35
CA PRO A 27 -46.89 12.01 -4.40
C PRO A 27 -45.92 11.67 -3.27
N ARG A 28 -44.66 11.49 -3.61
CA ARG A 28 -43.63 11.26 -2.59
C ARG A 28 -43.67 12.43 -1.62
N LYS A 29 -43.96 12.16 -0.36
CA LYS A 29 -43.88 13.18 0.68
C LYS A 29 -42.44 13.73 0.61
N PRO A 30 -42.24 15.05 0.64
CA PRO A 30 -40.92 15.62 0.71
C PRO A 30 -40.17 14.97 1.86
N GLY A 31 -38.93 14.61 1.62
CA GLY A 31 -38.07 14.02 2.66
C GLY A 31 -37.90 15.00 3.84
N PRO A 32 -37.37 14.52 4.98
CA PRO A 32 -37.10 15.37 6.13
C PRO A 32 -36.26 16.57 5.70
N LYS A 33 -36.55 17.74 6.26
CA LYS A 33 -35.77 18.97 6.02
C LYS A 33 -34.30 18.69 6.30
N GLY A 34 -33.43 19.16 5.43
CA GLY A 34 -31.99 19.07 5.64
C GLY A 34 -31.54 19.85 6.87
N PRO A 35 -30.27 19.69 7.30
CA PRO A 35 -29.73 20.46 8.41
C PRO A 35 -29.73 21.96 8.09
N GLU A 36 -29.90 22.77 9.11
CA GLU A 36 -29.93 24.21 9.00
C GLU A 36 -28.64 24.79 8.40
N PRO A 37 -28.70 25.89 7.61
CA PRO A 37 -27.53 26.47 6.99
C PRO A 37 -26.44 26.89 7.99
N GLU A 38 -26.82 27.31 9.19
CA GLU A 38 -25.92 27.70 10.27
C GLU A 38 -25.12 26.47 10.78
N LEU A 39 -25.79 25.35 10.97
CA LEU A 39 -25.14 24.11 11.36
C LEU A 39 -24.17 23.63 10.29
N ILE A 40 -24.52 23.77 9.00
CA ILE A 40 -23.62 23.42 7.89
C ILE A 40 -22.35 24.26 7.94
N LYS A 41 -22.48 25.59 8.08
CA LYS A 41 -21.34 26.50 8.19
C LYS A 41 -20.45 26.15 9.37
N LEU A 42 -21.03 25.95 10.55
CA LEU A 42 -20.31 25.59 11.77
C LEU A 42 -19.49 24.29 11.59
N VAL A 43 -20.12 23.22 11.09
CA VAL A 43 -19.47 21.93 10.90
C VAL A 43 -18.32 22.04 9.89
N VAL A 44 -18.51 22.77 8.80
CA VAL A 44 -17.47 22.99 7.78
C VAL A 44 -16.32 23.81 8.37
N GLU A 45 -16.60 24.87 9.12
CA GLU A 45 -15.58 25.71 9.75
C GLU A 45 -14.79 24.94 10.82
N MET A 46 -15.46 24.14 11.66
CA MET A 46 -14.80 23.25 12.62
C MET A 46 -13.83 22.30 11.92
N LYS A 47 -14.22 21.75 10.77
CA LYS A 47 -13.36 20.85 9.99
C LYS A 47 -12.20 21.61 9.33
N HIS A 48 -12.37 22.83 8.88
CA HIS A 48 -11.28 23.68 8.36
C HIS A 48 -10.24 24.00 9.42
N ARG A 49 -10.68 24.40 10.61
CA ARG A 49 -9.79 24.73 11.72
C ARG A 49 -9.11 23.48 12.31
N ASN A 50 -9.78 22.32 12.23
CA ASN A 50 -9.31 21.05 12.81
C ASN A 50 -9.37 19.92 11.78
N SER A 51 -8.48 19.94 10.80
CA SER A 51 -8.48 19.03 9.65
C SER A 51 -8.43 17.53 10.02
N ARG A 52 -7.85 17.18 11.19
CA ARG A 52 -7.76 15.81 11.70
C ARG A 52 -8.96 15.38 12.56
N MET A 53 -9.90 16.27 12.87
CA MET A 53 -11.05 15.94 13.70
C MET A 53 -12.02 15.01 12.96
N GLY A 54 -12.34 13.87 13.57
CA GLY A 54 -13.30 12.90 13.04
C GLY A 54 -14.76 13.33 13.20
N TYR A 55 -15.66 12.70 12.47
CA TYR A 55 -17.09 13.05 12.46
C TYR A 55 -17.76 12.94 13.83
N ASP A 56 -17.39 11.90 14.61
CA ASP A 56 -17.93 11.69 15.96
C ASP A 56 -17.52 12.82 16.92
N ARG A 57 -16.26 13.27 16.85
CA ARG A 57 -15.75 14.40 17.66
C ARG A 57 -16.44 15.71 17.30
N ILE A 58 -16.67 15.95 16.01
CA ILE A 58 -17.39 17.15 15.56
C ILE A 58 -18.81 17.14 16.11
N ALA A 59 -19.53 16.01 16.00
CA ALA A 59 -20.88 15.86 16.53
C ALA A 59 -20.91 16.09 18.05
N MET A 60 -19.97 15.53 18.79
CA MET A 60 -19.85 15.73 20.25
C MET A 60 -19.57 17.17 20.64
N GLN A 61 -18.69 17.85 19.92
CA GLN A 61 -18.35 19.28 20.17
C GLN A 61 -19.54 20.18 19.89
N VAL A 62 -20.32 19.93 18.84
CA VAL A 62 -21.55 20.67 18.54
C VAL A 62 -22.56 20.49 19.68
N TYR A 63 -22.71 19.25 20.18
CA TYR A 63 -23.59 18.98 21.32
C TYR A 63 -23.13 19.70 22.61
N GLN A 64 -21.84 19.65 22.91
CA GLN A 64 -21.28 20.31 24.10
C GLN A 64 -21.40 21.82 24.04
N ALA A 65 -21.19 22.43 22.89
CA ALA A 65 -21.19 23.89 22.75
C ALA A 65 -22.61 24.48 22.62
N PHE A 66 -23.53 23.75 21.96
CA PHE A 66 -24.84 24.30 21.59
C PHE A 66 -26.04 23.46 22.05
N GLY A 67 -25.82 22.31 22.69
CA GLY A 67 -26.87 21.37 23.09
C GLY A 67 -27.58 20.69 21.92
N ILE A 68 -27.10 20.85 20.68
CA ILE A 68 -27.73 20.31 19.47
C ILE A 68 -27.21 18.89 19.24
N ALA A 69 -28.10 17.89 19.38
CA ALA A 69 -27.75 16.52 19.07
C ALA A 69 -27.69 16.29 17.56
N VAL A 70 -26.49 16.07 17.04
CA VAL A 70 -26.25 15.81 15.61
C VAL A 70 -25.65 14.41 15.45
N ASP A 71 -26.26 13.58 14.61
CA ASP A 71 -25.73 12.27 14.28
C ASP A 71 -24.47 12.39 13.40
N LYS A 72 -23.50 11.48 13.61
CA LYS A 72 -22.27 11.40 12.81
C LYS A 72 -22.52 11.28 11.31
N GLN A 73 -23.62 10.62 10.92
CA GLN A 73 -23.96 10.47 9.50
C GLN A 73 -24.44 11.79 8.89
N VAL A 74 -25.04 12.67 9.70
CA VAL A 74 -25.40 14.02 9.27
C VAL A 74 -24.12 14.82 9.06
N VAL A 75 -23.18 14.80 10.01
CA VAL A 75 -21.85 15.47 9.87
C VAL A 75 -21.12 14.96 8.64
N ARG A 76 -21.10 13.63 8.42
CA ARG A 76 -20.49 13.05 7.22
C ARG A 76 -21.12 13.55 5.93
N ARG A 77 -22.45 13.62 5.86
CA ARG A 77 -23.18 14.13 4.67
C ARG A 77 -22.90 15.62 4.41
N ILE A 78 -22.89 16.44 5.48
CA ILE A 78 -22.53 17.86 5.39
C ILE A 78 -21.14 18.02 4.81
N LEU A 79 -20.14 17.32 5.39
CA LEU A 79 -18.75 17.44 4.94
C LEU A 79 -18.54 16.87 3.53
N ALA A 80 -19.20 15.79 3.18
CA ALA A 80 -19.12 15.24 1.82
C ALA A 80 -19.65 16.21 0.75
N LYS A 81 -20.65 17.04 1.09
CA LYS A 81 -21.28 17.98 0.15
C LYS A 81 -20.63 19.37 0.15
N HIS A 82 -20.20 19.87 1.31
CA HIS A 82 -19.82 21.27 1.50
C HIS A 82 -18.35 21.49 1.87
N TYR A 83 -17.61 20.44 2.24
CA TYR A 83 -16.21 20.54 2.60
C TYR A 83 -15.31 20.03 1.47
N LYS A 84 -14.49 20.93 0.94
CA LYS A 84 -13.36 20.54 0.09
C LYS A 84 -12.10 20.61 0.96
N PRO A 85 -11.39 19.51 1.18
CA PRO A 85 -10.15 19.54 1.95
C PRO A 85 -9.17 20.48 1.24
N SER A 86 -8.85 21.60 1.87
CA SER A 86 -7.66 22.36 1.50
C SER A 86 -6.49 21.55 2.05
N TYR A 87 -5.81 20.83 1.18
CA TYR A 87 -4.54 20.24 1.56
C TYR A 87 -3.62 21.38 1.97
N PRO A 88 -2.98 21.31 3.15
CA PRO A 88 -1.92 22.26 3.47
C PRO A 88 -0.94 22.21 2.30
N CYS A 89 -0.65 23.38 1.73
CA CYS A 89 0.24 23.53 0.59
C CYS A 89 1.64 23.01 0.95
N GLY A 90 1.87 21.78 0.65
CA GLY A 90 3.15 21.12 0.80
C GLY A 90 2.96 19.63 0.47
N PRO A 91 3.86 19.04 -0.30
CA PRO A 91 3.82 17.60 -0.51
C PRO A 91 3.87 16.93 0.85
N SER A 92 3.06 15.88 1.05
CA SER A 92 3.18 15.07 2.25
C SER A 92 4.63 14.59 2.38
N TRP A 93 5.10 14.33 3.61
CA TRP A 93 6.43 13.76 3.82
C TRP A 93 6.69 12.54 2.91
N LEU A 94 5.66 11.72 2.69
CA LEU A 94 5.68 10.60 1.75
C LEU A 94 5.85 11.03 0.30
N THR A 95 5.21 12.12 -0.11
CA THR A 95 5.36 12.68 -1.45
C THR A 95 6.75 13.30 -1.62
N PHE A 96 7.25 14.00 -0.60
CA PHE A 96 8.61 14.53 -0.60
C PHE A 96 9.65 13.39 -0.71
N LEU A 97 9.52 12.33 0.08
CA LEU A 97 10.39 11.15 -0.03
C LEU A 97 10.31 10.48 -1.40
N SER A 98 9.11 10.42 -2.01
CA SER A 98 8.93 9.82 -3.34
C SER A 98 9.46 10.67 -4.49
N HIS A 99 9.60 11.98 -4.30
CA HIS A 99 10.17 12.89 -5.28
C HIS A 99 11.68 13.07 -5.15
N THR A 100 12.29 12.57 -4.10
CA THR A 100 13.76 12.57 -3.98
C THR A 100 14.30 11.61 -5.03
N LYS A 101 14.68 12.14 -6.18
CA LYS A 101 15.29 11.39 -7.30
C LYS A 101 16.62 10.73 -6.93
N ASP A 102 17.18 11.10 -5.81
CA ASP A 102 18.37 10.48 -5.27
C ASP A 102 17.97 9.17 -4.61
N SER A 103 18.58 8.10 -5.07
CA SER A 103 18.45 6.74 -4.57
C SER A 103 18.30 6.67 -3.04
N LEU A 104 17.06 6.60 -2.59
CA LEU A 104 16.70 6.41 -1.18
C LEU A 104 16.12 5.02 -1.02
N TRP A 105 16.85 4.13 -0.36
CA TRP A 105 16.36 2.81 -0.03
C TRP A 105 15.76 2.79 1.37
N SER A 106 14.65 2.08 1.52
CA SER A 106 14.11 1.72 2.84
C SER A 106 14.46 0.28 3.13
N ILE A 107 14.97 0.05 4.33
CA ILE A 107 15.48 -1.24 4.77
C ILE A 107 14.78 -1.63 6.05
N ASP A 108 14.42 -2.90 6.15
CA ASP A 108 13.78 -3.45 7.34
C ASP A 108 14.08 -4.95 7.46
N LEU A 109 13.97 -5.46 8.67
CA LEU A 109 14.18 -6.85 9.03
C LEU A 109 12.86 -7.51 9.42
N PHE A 110 12.64 -8.71 8.93
CA PHE A 110 11.52 -9.51 9.40
C PHE A 110 11.90 -10.97 9.57
N ARG A 111 11.18 -11.66 10.44
CA ARG A 111 11.42 -13.06 10.78
C ARG A 111 10.41 -13.96 10.06
N CYS A 112 10.86 -15.12 9.59
CA CYS A 112 10.03 -16.22 9.11
C CYS A 112 10.56 -17.55 9.63
N GLU A 113 9.72 -18.59 9.57
CA GLU A 113 10.03 -19.90 10.14
C GLU A 113 10.02 -20.98 9.04
N SER A 114 11.05 -21.82 9.05
CA SER A 114 11.15 -22.98 8.15
C SER A 114 10.16 -24.09 8.58
N ILE A 115 10.00 -25.12 7.73
CA ILE A 115 9.21 -26.31 8.05
C ILE A 115 9.67 -27.02 9.34
N HIS A 116 10.93 -26.85 9.72
CA HIS A 116 11.50 -27.35 10.96
C HIS A 116 11.33 -26.38 12.14
N LEU A 117 10.49 -25.35 12.01
CA LEU A 117 10.27 -24.31 13.01
C LEU A 117 11.54 -23.55 13.43
N LYS A 118 12.57 -23.58 12.57
CA LYS A 118 13.77 -22.78 12.77
C LYS A 118 13.54 -21.36 12.26
N SER A 119 13.89 -20.38 13.09
CA SER A 119 13.78 -18.97 12.75
C SER A 119 14.85 -18.54 11.75
N HIS A 120 14.42 -17.76 10.77
CA HIS A 120 15.28 -17.12 9.78
C HIS A 120 14.91 -15.64 9.69
N TRP A 121 15.92 -14.81 9.71
CA TRP A 121 15.75 -13.39 9.49
C TRP A 121 15.96 -13.05 8.03
N VAL A 122 15.16 -12.13 7.55
CA VAL A 122 15.22 -11.64 6.18
C VAL A 122 15.34 -10.14 6.21
N MET A 123 16.40 -9.60 5.60
CA MET A 123 16.52 -8.19 5.32
C MET A 123 15.91 -7.90 3.96
N LEU A 124 15.02 -6.93 3.88
CA LEU A 124 14.44 -6.39 2.66
C LEU A 124 14.94 -4.98 2.42
N ALA A 125 15.42 -4.71 1.22
CA ALA A 125 15.69 -3.36 0.76
C ALA A 125 14.79 -3.01 -0.43
N ILE A 126 14.12 -1.87 -0.37
CA ILE A 126 13.25 -1.35 -1.42
C ILE A 126 13.63 0.09 -1.78
N ASP A 127 13.70 0.40 -3.05
CA ASP A 127 13.81 1.78 -3.51
C ASP A 127 12.46 2.49 -3.37
N ILE A 128 12.45 3.56 -2.60
CA ILE A 128 11.22 4.30 -2.28
C ILE A 128 10.63 4.98 -3.51
N HIS A 129 11.44 5.41 -4.46
CA HIS A 129 10.96 6.12 -5.64
C HIS A 129 10.30 5.19 -6.66
N THR A 130 10.99 4.14 -7.06
CA THR A 130 10.52 3.20 -8.07
C THR A 130 9.67 2.07 -7.50
N ARG A 131 9.64 1.88 -6.18
CA ARG A 131 9.06 0.73 -5.49
C ARG A 131 9.73 -0.60 -5.84
N ARG A 132 10.90 -0.55 -6.44
CA ARG A 132 11.66 -1.74 -6.82
C ARG A 132 12.24 -2.40 -5.59
N VAL A 133 12.01 -3.69 -5.43
CA VAL A 133 12.73 -4.51 -4.46
C VAL A 133 14.16 -4.65 -4.94
N MET A 134 15.10 -4.07 -4.19
CA MET A 134 16.53 -4.14 -4.51
C MET A 134 17.10 -5.51 -4.19
N GLY A 135 16.71 -6.08 -3.06
CA GLY A 135 17.11 -7.44 -2.71
C GLY A 135 16.48 -7.93 -1.43
N PHE A 136 16.65 -9.23 -1.25
CA PHE A 136 16.47 -9.94 0.00
C PHE A 136 17.81 -10.53 0.40
N ALA A 137 18.12 -10.54 1.68
CA ALA A 137 19.23 -11.30 2.24
C ALA A 137 18.74 -12.05 3.47
N THR A 138 19.16 -13.30 3.62
CA THR A 138 18.66 -14.22 4.63
C THR A 138 19.75 -14.56 5.64
N HIS A 139 19.36 -14.81 6.88
CA HIS A 139 20.26 -15.23 7.96
C HIS A 139 19.55 -16.23 8.86
N ALA A 140 20.22 -17.34 9.16
CA ALA A 140 19.72 -18.33 10.12
C ALA A 140 20.21 -17.97 11.53
N GLY A 141 19.29 -17.94 12.48
CA GLY A 141 19.60 -17.57 13.87
C GLY A 141 19.45 -16.07 14.13
N ASP A 142 20.03 -15.59 15.22
CA ASP A 142 19.89 -14.21 15.66
C ASP A 142 20.74 -13.24 14.84
N VAL A 143 20.20 -12.05 14.58
CA VAL A 143 20.89 -11.01 13.82
C VAL A 143 21.50 -10.01 14.78
N ASP A 144 22.82 -9.90 14.74
CA ASP A 144 23.58 -8.84 15.40
C ASP A 144 23.97 -7.73 14.38
N GLY A 145 24.62 -6.68 14.86
CA GLY A 145 25.07 -5.59 14.01
C GLY A 145 26.07 -6.01 12.91
N ILE A 146 26.81 -7.12 13.10
CA ILE A 146 27.73 -7.65 12.08
C ILE A 146 26.94 -8.40 11.02
N ALA A 147 25.99 -9.24 11.43
CA ALA A 147 25.11 -9.95 10.53
C ALA A 147 24.30 -8.96 9.67
N ALA A 148 23.79 -7.87 10.26
CA ALA A 148 23.11 -6.81 9.51
C ALA A 148 24.00 -6.17 8.44
N CYS A 149 25.26 -5.89 8.76
CA CYS A 149 26.21 -5.37 7.76
C CYS A 149 26.42 -6.36 6.61
N ARG A 150 26.56 -7.67 6.90
CA ARG A 150 26.71 -8.71 5.87
C ARG A 150 25.47 -8.81 4.99
N LEU A 151 24.29 -8.84 5.58
CA LEU A 151 23.02 -8.87 4.85
C LEU A 151 22.87 -7.65 3.93
N PHE A 152 23.16 -6.47 4.44
CA PHE A 152 23.11 -5.24 3.63
C PHE A 152 24.11 -5.26 2.48
N ASN A 153 25.36 -5.62 2.76
CA ASN A 153 26.41 -5.70 1.73
C ASN A 153 26.08 -6.74 0.66
N GLN A 154 25.45 -7.86 1.03
CA GLN A 154 24.97 -8.86 0.07
C GLN A 154 23.91 -8.27 -0.88
N ILE A 155 22.95 -7.52 -0.36
CA ILE A 155 21.93 -6.86 -1.18
C ILE A 155 22.57 -5.79 -2.06
N GLN A 156 23.49 -5.01 -1.50
CA GLN A 156 24.12 -3.88 -2.19
C GLN A 156 25.10 -4.34 -3.29
N ALA A 157 25.77 -5.48 -3.15
CA ALA A 157 26.80 -5.97 -4.08
C ALA A 157 26.31 -6.08 -5.55
N GLY A 158 25.01 -6.24 -5.78
CA GLY A 158 24.40 -6.26 -7.11
C GLY A 158 23.96 -4.90 -7.66
N HIS A 159 24.24 -3.80 -6.95
CA HIS A 159 23.69 -2.47 -7.26
C HIS A 159 24.70 -1.36 -6.94
N SER A 160 24.55 -0.23 -7.62
CA SER A 160 25.22 0.99 -7.18
C SER A 160 24.75 1.38 -5.78
N PRO A 161 25.64 1.77 -4.86
CA PRO A 161 25.25 2.12 -3.49
C PRO A 161 24.24 3.28 -3.51
N PRO A 162 23.19 3.20 -2.68
CA PRO A 162 22.24 4.30 -2.57
C PRO A 162 22.91 5.49 -1.87
N ARG A 163 22.51 6.70 -2.22
CA ARG A 163 22.99 7.88 -1.49
C ARG A 163 22.48 7.93 -0.06
N ARG A 164 21.25 7.43 0.15
CA ARG A 164 20.59 7.45 1.45
C ARG A 164 19.86 6.13 1.71
N ILE A 165 19.84 5.73 2.96
CA ILE A 165 18.99 4.64 3.43
C ILE A 165 18.09 5.12 4.55
N SER A 166 16.88 4.58 4.61
CA SER A 166 15.97 4.78 5.74
C SER A 166 15.87 3.47 6.52
N THR A 167 16.14 3.54 7.81
CA THR A 167 16.05 2.43 8.77
C THR A 167 15.10 2.82 9.91
N ASP A 168 14.57 1.85 10.61
CA ASP A 168 13.87 2.06 11.86
C ASP A 168 14.83 2.23 13.04
N HIS A 169 14.30 2.20 14.27
CA HIS A 169 15.06 2.30 15.51
C HIS A 169 15.43 0.94 16.11
N ASP A 170 15.43 -0.14 15.29
CA ASP A 170 15.87 -1.45 15.78
C ASP A 170 17.31 -1.35 16.32
N PRO A 171 17.62 -1.96 17.49
CA PRO A 171 18.96 -2.00 18.07
C PRO A 171 20.05 -2.46 17.11
N VAL A 172 19.74 -3.32 16.17
CA VAL A 172 20.66 -3.82 15.15
C VAL A 172 21.20 -2.68 14.27
N PHE A 173 20.36 -1.70 13.92
CA PHE A 173 20.73 -0.52 13.13
C PHE A 173 21.32 0.62 13.99
N THR A 174 21.42 0.46 15.30
CA THR A 174 22.12 1.40 16.19
C THR A 174 23.55 0.98 16.51
N HIS A 175 23.95 -0.22 16.07
CA HIS A 175 25.26 -0.78 16.37
C HIS A 175 26.38 0.01 15.70
N HIS A 176 27.50 0.25 16.40
CA HIS A 176 28.63 1.06 15.89
C HIS A 176 29.20 0.54 14.56
N ARG A 177 29.25 -0.77 14.34
CA ARG A 177 29.71 -1.38 13.09
C ARG A 177 28.80 -1.10 11.91
N TRP A 178 27.48 -1.01 12.16
CA TRP A 178 26.52 -0.61 11.14
C TRP A 178 26.82 0.80 10.61
N HIS A 179 26.98 1.76 11.50
CA HIS A 179 27.34 3.13 11.12
C HIS A 179 28.73 3.24 10.47
N ALA A 180 29.69 2.40 10.90
CA ALA A 180 30.99 2.35 10.26
C ALA A 180 30.91 1.81 8.82
N ASN A 181 30.14 0.74 8.61
CA ASN A 181 29.90 0.16 7.28
C ASN A 181 29.26 1.18 6.34
N LEU A 182 28.24 1.92 6.79
CA LEU A 182 27.60 2.94 5.97
C LEU A 182 28.56 4.08 5.59
N ARG A 183 29.42 4.51 6.53
CA ARG A 183 30.45 5.53 6.26
C ARG A 183 31.44 5.08 5.19
N VAL A 184 31.89 3.82 5.26
CA VAL A 184 32.79 3.26 4.25
C VAL A 184 32.14 3.24 2.86
N LEU A 185 30.83 2.94 2.80
CA LEU A 185 30.06 2.92 1.55
C LEU A 185 29.63 4.33 1.08
N GLY A 186 29.87 5.38 1.85
CA GLY A 186 29.46 6.75 1.52
C GLY A 186 27.93 6.96 1.60
N ILE A 187 27.23 6.15 2.41
CA ILE A 187 25.78 6.15 2.52
C ILE A 187 25.33 6.95 3.75
N VAL A 188 24.36 7.84 3.56
CA VAL A 188 23.76 8.62 4.65
C VAL A 188 22.53 7.89 5.19
N GLU A 189 22.53 7.60 6.48
CA GLU A 189 21.36 7.04 7.16
C GLU A 189 20.37 8.14 7.54
N VAL A 190 19.08 7.89 7.22
CA VAL A 190 17.95 8.72 7.62
C VAL A 190 17.07 7.87 8.52
N LYS A 191 17.14 8.11 9.82
CA LYS A 191 16.28 7.40 10.78
C LYS A 191 14.84 7.89 10.68
N THR A 192 13.92 6.97 10.85
CA THR A 192 12.49 7.29 10.92
C THR A 192 12.17 8.11 12.17
N VAL A 193 11.07 8.84 12.13
CA VAL A 193 10.63 9.61 13.30
C VAL A 193 10.05 8.64 14.34
N PRO A 194 10.56 8.64 15.57
CA PRO A 194 10.04 7.79 16.64
C PRO A 194 8.54 7.99 16.84
N TYR A 195 7.82 6.93 17.14
CA TYR A 195 6.37 6.93 17.45
C TYR A 195 5.45 7.46 16.34
N VAL A 196 5.94 7.60 15.12
CA VAL A 196 5.13 7.92 13.95
C VAL A 196 4.94 6.67 13.10
N PRO A 197 3.76 6.00 13.16
CA PRO A 197 3.49 4.76 12.44
C PRO A 197 3.63 4.86 10.91
N LEU A 198 3.69 6.07 10.39
CA LEU A 198 3.79 6.34 8.95
C LEU A 198 5.23 6.59 8.48
N SER A 199 6.23 6.33 9.30
CA SER A 199 7.61 6.64 8.95
C SER A 199 8.29 5.62 8.03
N HIS A 200 7.84 4.33 8.03
CA HIS A 200 8.36 3.25 7.18
C HIS A 200 7.30 2.52 6.32
N PRO A 201 6.30 3.21 5.77
CA PRO A 201 5.13 2.55 5.20
C PRO A 201 5.42 1.76 3.92
N PHE A 202 6.52 2.04 3.24
CA PHE A 202 6.84 1.40 1.97
C PHE A 202 7.44 0.01 2.16
N VAL A 203 8.42 -0.11 3.04
CA VAL A 203 9.03 -1.40 3.35
C VAL A 203 8.07 -2.29 4.13
N GLU A 204 7.32 -1.73 5.09
CA GLU A 204 6.28 -2.46 5.82
C GLU A 204 5.21 -3.06 4.88
N ARG A 205 4.74 -2.27 3.90
CA ARG A 205 3.81 -2.76 2.87
C ARG A 205 4.43 -3.83 1.99
N ALA A 206 5.70 -3.68 1.62
CA ALA A 206 6.42 -4.67 0.84
C ALA A 206 6.57 -5.98 1.63
N ILE A 207 6.96 -5.92 2.89
CA ILE A 207 7.02 -7.09 3.79
C ILE A 207 5.64 -7.74 3.92
N GLY A 208 4.59 -6.94 4.15
CA GLY A 208 3.22 -7.44 4.20
C GLY A 208 2.77 -8.12 2.90
N SER A 209 3.22 -7.63 1.73
CA SER A 209 2.95 -8.26 0.45
C SER A 209 3.72 -9.58 0.31
N VAL A 210 5.02 -9.58 0.61
CA VAL A 210 5.87 -10.78 0.58
C VAL A 210 5.28 -11.88 1.46
N ARG A 211 4.85 -11.55 2.68
CA ARG A 211 4.24 -12.52 3.60
C ARG A 211 2.95 -13.09 3.02
N ARG A 212 1.95 -12.25 2.82
CA ARG A 212 0.60 -12.70 2.41
C ARG A 212 0.56 -13.33 1.03
N GLU A 213 1.29 -12.78 0.07
CA GLU A 213 1.23 -13.24 -1.32
C GLU A 213 2.13 -14.46 -1.54
N TYR A 214 3.21 -14.60 -0.78
CA TYR A 214 4.21 -15.63 -1.06
C TYR A 214 4.56 -16.51 0.13
N LEU A 215 5.14 -15.97 1.20
CA LEU A 215 5.69 -16.79 2.29
C LEU A 215 4.63 -17.61 3.02
N ASP A 216 3.41 -17.07 3.20
CA ASP A 216 2.30 -17.78 3.83
C ASP A 216 1.74 -18.92 2.95
N GLN A 217 2.15 -18.99 1.68
CA GLN A 217 1.68 -19.99 0.71
C GLN A 217 2.74 -21.02 0.35
N ILE A 218 3.96 -20.88 0.85
CA ILE A 218 5.07 -21.78 0.54
C ILE A 218 5.71 -22.32 1.81
N LEU A 219 6.31 -23.49 1.70
CA LEU A 219 7.18 -24.05 2.72
C LEU A 219 8.62 -23.92 2.26
N PHE A 220 9.57 -23.71 3.17
CA PHE A 220 11.00 -23.74 2.88
C PHE A 220 11.76 -24.55 3.94
N TRP A 221 12.86 -25.16 3.53
CA TRP A 221 13.61 -26.10 4.35
C TRP A 221 14.75 -25.44 5.13
N ASN A 222 15.48 -24.55 4.48
CA ASN A 222 16.67 -23.92 5.01
C ASN A 222 16.90 -22.54 4.39
N GLU A 223 17.95 -21.86 4.82
CA GLU A 223 18.31 -20.51 4.39
C GLU A 223 18.49 -20.41 2.86
N ASN A 224 19.20 -21.37 2.25
CA ASN A 224 19.45 -21.38 0.81
C ASN A 224 18.17 -21.54 -0.01
N ASP A 225 17.25 -22.40 0.45
CA ASP A 225 15.95 -22.60 -0.18
C ASP A 225 15.10 -21.33 -0.07
N LEU A 226 15.09 -20.69 1.12
CA LEU A 226 14.42 -19.42 1.33
C LEU A 226 14.97 -18.32 0.42
N SER A 227 16.30 -18.17 0.33
CA SER A 227 16.96 -17.20 -0.52
C SER A 227 16.56 -17.36 -2.00
N LYS A 228 16.63 -18.57 -2.54
CA LYS A 228 16.21 -18.88 -3.92
C LYS A 228 14.74 -18.51 -4.18
N LYS A 229 13.86 -18.85 -3.25
CA LYS A 229 12.44 -18.53 -3.34
C LYS A 229 12.18 -17.03 -3.30
N LEU A 230 12.87 -16.31 -2.42
CA LEU A 230 12.76 -14.84 -2.35
C LEU A 230 13.31 -14.15 -3.61
N ASP A 231 14.35 -14.68 -4.24
CA ASP A 231 14.87 -14.19 -5.53
C ASP A 231 13.85 -14.39 -6.66
N GLN A 232 13.15 -15.51 -6.70
CA GLN A 232 12.04 -15.74 -7.63
C GLN A 232 10.91 -14.72 -7.41
N TYR A 233 10.53 -14.50 -6.15
CA TYR A 233 9.52 -13.50 -5.81
C TYR A 233 9.97 -12.07 -6.16
N LYS A 234 11.24 -11.70 -5.92
CA LYS A 234 11.82 -10.43 -6.33
C LYS A 234 11.64 -10.18 -7.83
N LYS A 235 11.93 -11.20 -8.65
CA LYS A 235 11.74 -11.13 -10.10
C LYS A 235 10.28 -10.89 -10.46
N PHE A 236 9.36 -11.70 -9.93
CA PHE A 236 7.92 -11.53 -10.13
C PHE A 236 7.43 -10.14 -9.69
N TYR A 237 7.81 -9.70 -8.48
CA TYR A 237 7.42 -8.41 -7.90
C TYR A 237 7.87 -7.23 -8.76
N ASN A 238 9.11 -7.26 -9.26
CA ASN A 238 9.68 -6.15 -10.01
C ASN A 238 9.24 -6.12 -11.48
N GLU A 239 9.07 -7.27 -12.11
CA GLU A 239 8.90 -7.38 -13.56
C GLU A 239 7.45 -7.60 -13.98
N THR A 240 6.64 -8.26 -13.15
CA THR A 240 5.31 -8.73 -13.54
C THR A 240 4.20 -8.11 -12.71
N ARG A 241 4.41 -7.99 -11.40
CA ARG A 241 3.39 -7.51 -10.48
C ARG A 241 3.07 -6.03 -10.70
N GLY A 242 1.84 -5.73 -11.12
CA GLY A 242 1.36 -4.34 -11.23
C GLY A 242 1.05 -3.72 -9.85
N HIS A 243 1.36 -2.46 -9.68
CA HIS A 243 1.14 -1.71 -8.45
C HIS A 243 0.16 -0.57 -8.64
N LEU A 244 -0.90 -0.51 -7.82
CA LEU A 244 -1.89 0.57 -7.90
C LEU A 244 -1.26 1.95 -7.68
N SER A 245 -0.30 2.06 -6.75
CA SER A 245 0.43 3.31 -6.49
C SER A 245 1.33 3.78 -7.63
N LEU A 246 1.60 2.91 -8.60
CA LEU A 246 2.36 3.18 -9.82
C LEU A 246 1.47 3.21 -11.07
N ASN A 247 0.18 3.50 -10.92
CA ASN A 247 -0.80 3.47 -12.02
C ASN A 247 -0.81 2.11 -12.75
N SER A 248 -0.81 1.03 -11.96
CA SER A 248 -0.76 -0.36 -12.43
C SER A 248 0.50 -0.75 -13.22
N LYS A 249 1.54 0.09 -13.22
CA LYS A 249 2.85 -0.27 -13.77
C LYS A 249 3.61 -1.18 -12.81
N THR A 250 4.56 -1.93 -13.36
CA THR A 250 5.54 -2.66 -12.56
C THR A 250 6.64 -1.71 -12.07
N PRO A 251 7.37 -2.04 -10.99
CA PRO A 251 8.53 -1.26 -10.56
C PRO A 251 9.59 -1.10 -11.66
N ARG A 252 9.81 -2.13 -12.47
CA ARG A 252 10.73 -2.08 -13.62
C ARG A 252 10.28 -1.08 -14.66
N GLN A 253 9.01 -1.12 -15.08
CA GLN A 253 8.44 -0.17 -16.05
C GLN A 253 8.50 1.28 -15.56
N THR A 254 8.41 1.48 -14.24
CA THR A 254 8.52 2.81 -13.63
C THR A 254 9.98 3.30 -13.65
N ALA A 255 10.94 2.43 -13.39
CA ALA A 255 12.36 2.76 -13.44
C ALA A 255 12.83 3.06 -14.86
N GLU A 256 12.40 2.26 -15.84
CA GLU A 256 12.81 2.36 -17.24
C GLU A 256 11.96 3.35 -18.06
N LYS A 257 10.89 3.94 -17.47
CA LYS A 257 9.92 4.84 -18.11
C LYS A 257 9.31 4.26 -19.39
N THR A 258 9.15 2.95 -19.45
CA THR A 258 8.63 2.25 -20.63
C THR A 258 7.15 2.57 -20.84
N ALA A 259 6.78 2.93 -22.07
CA ALA A 259 5.38 3.08 -22.46
C ALA A 259 4.71 1.71 -22.65
N ARG A 260 3.43 1.60 -22.32
CA ARG A 260 2.64 0.40 -22.63
C ARG A 260 2.11 0.50 -24.06
N SER A 261 2.33 -0.54 -24.86
CA SER A 261 1.60 -0.74 -26.12
C SER A 261 0.25 -1.41 -25.81
N ILE A 262 -0.78 -1.02 -26.55
CA ILE A 262 -2.09 -1.69 -26.52
C ILE A 262 -1.99 -2.87 -27.47
N ILE A 263 -2.14 -4.08 -26.96
CA ILE A 263 -2.09 -5.31 -27.73
C ILE A 263 -3.47 -5.96 -27.68
N PRO A 264 -4.00 -6.47 -28.81
CA PRO A 264 -5.29 -7.18 -28.84
C PRO A 264 -5.28 -8.41 -27.94
N ILE A 265 -6.38 -8.68 -27.23
CA ILE A 265 -6.52 -9.80 -26.28
C ILE A 265 -6.70 -11.16 -27.02
N ASN A 266 -6.56 -11.19 -28.32
CA ASN A 266 -6.90 -12.39 -29.11
C ASN A 266 -5.84 -13.49 -29.04
N ASN A 267 -4.58 -13.12 -28.77
CA ASN A 267 -3.47 -14.06 -28.65
C ASN A 267 -2.70 -13.77 -27.37
N TYR A 268 -2.80 -14.67 -26.43
CA TYR A 268 -2.00 -14.63 -25.20
C TYR A 268 -1.68 -16.03 -24.71
N ASP A 269 -0.56 -16.16 -24.06
CA ASP A 269 -0.13 -17.36 -23.35
C ASP A 269 0.01 -17.07 -21.85
N TRP A 270 0.18 -18.13 -21.05
CA TRP A 270 0.33 -18.00 -19.60
C TRP A 270 1.78 -18.17 -19.18
N ALA A 271 2.35 -17.14 -18.55
CA ALA A 271 3.62 -17.24 -17.86
C ALA A 271 3.44 -17.66 -16.41
N SER A 272 4.19 -18.67 -16.01
CA SER A 272 4.22 -19.18 -14.65
C SER A 272 5.40 -18.56 -13.89
N HIS A 273 5.15 -18.12 -12.65
CA HIS A 273 6.13 -17.51 -11.76
C HIS A 273 6.12 -18.20 -10.40
N CYS A 274 7.25 -18.13 -9.68
CA CYS A 274 7.39 -18.64 -8.33
C CYS A 274 6.98 -20.13 -8.23
N ASN A 275 7.51 -20.95 -9.11
CA ASN A 275 7.21 -22.40 -9.21
C ASN A 275 5.71 -22.71 -9.40
N GLY A 276 5.00 -21.90 -10.18
CA GLY A 276 3.59 -22.10 -10.49
C GLY A 276 2.61 -21.43 -9.53
N LEU A 277 3.09 -20.75 -8.50
CA LEU A 277 2.20 -20.05 -7.56
C LEU A 277 1.45 -18.89 -8.21
N PHE A 278 2.09 -18.19 -9.15
CA PHE A 278 1.46 -17.11 -9.90
C PHE A 278 1.47 -17.44 -11.39
N SER A 279 0.36 -17.16 -12.07
CA SER A 279 0.26 -17.23 -13.52
C SER A 279 -0.24 -15.89 -14.05
N THR A 280 0.44 -15.35 -15.06
CA THR A 280 0.06 -14.09 -15.68
C THR A 280 -0.01 -14.22 -17.19
N PRO A 281 -0.99 -13.55 -17.86
CA PRO A 281 -1.07 -13.59 -19.31
C PRO A 281 0.08 -12.78 -19.92
N ILE A 282 0.66 -13.33 -20.97
CA ILE A 282 1.65 -12.65 -21.83
C ILE A 282 1.02 -12.55 -23.21
N ALA A 283 1.04 -11.35 -23.79
CA ALA A 283 0.62 -11.18 -25.16
C ALA A 283 1.68 -11.79 -26.11
N CYS A 284 1.23 -12.59 -27.10
CA CYS A 284 2.04 -13.25 -28.11
C CYS A 284 2.05 -12.44 -29.40
#